data_7e43c9418ec3f12c92cb742a59d46dd8
#
_entry.id   7e43c9418ec3f12c92cb742a59d46dd8
#
_cell.length_a   1.000
_cell.length_b   1.000
_cell.length_c   1.000
_cell.angle_alpha   90.00
_cell.angle_beta   90.00
_cell.angle_gamma   90.00
#
_symmetry.space_group_name_H-M   'P 1'
#
loop_
_entity.id
_entity.type
_entity.pdbx_description
1 polymer ?
#
loop_
_entity_poly.entity_id
_entity_poly.type
_entity_poly.pdbx_seq_one_letter_code
_entity_poly.pdbx_strand_id
1 'polypeptide(L)'
;METFRVLASDHSFTAEGGTGTATLSEEGFSAKSDAEWLQVGATSSNKLTYTIAPNPEGDTRTANLLLTRGEQKQRISITQLGAYAYIAGLKASYEVPRAGGDIELPIKGTMSMLEPKVENLPTWLTFKKEADKLIFTAAPMTEVYREAMVTISLGALYKQAVKFTQSYGALGYDFLVGKYRMQGIRFYKDANVDMEVELVKSPDGKKLILKGLSADLPLEYDAVTNSLKLTYGLLASKGAGIPQGQFLCVAAWGANFPGSDGKANLSLYASGTCLGSWDKASVEHPKFTFKSEGNLASIRGICIYLAAKQDGTSFTGYYLEGSKIFSVADFSLTKK
;
A
#
# COMPACT_ATOMS: atom_id res chain seq x y z
N MET A 1 16.12 72.59 -21.01
CA MET A 1 16.28 71.19 -21.45
C MET A 1 15.27 70.36 -20.67
N GLU A 2 14.31 69.74 -21.32
CA GLU A 2 13.37 68.88 -20.60
C GLU A 2 14.08 67.66 -20.05
N THR A 3 13.65 67.21 -18.87
CA THR A 3 14.29 66.09 -18.19
C THR A 3 13.73 64.78 -18.77
N PHE A 4 14.61 63.94 -19.33
CA PHE A 4 14.27 62.60 -19.79
C PHE A 4 13.75 61.75 -18.64
N ARG A 5 12.53 61.24 -18.70
CA ARG A 5 11.83 60.50 -17.63
C ARG A 5 11.03 59.33 -18.16
N VAL A 6 10.86 58.30 -17.32
CA VAL A 6 9.90 57.24 -17.52
C VAL A 6 8.53 57.71 -17.04
N LEU A 7 7.54 57.74 -17.92
CA LEU A 7 6.16 58.17 -17.62
C LEU A 7 5.30 57.00 -17.14
N ALA A 8 5.50 55.85 -17.75
CA ALA A 8 4.82 54.60 -17.37
C ALA A 8 5.67 53.39 -17.78
N SER A 9 5.56 52.30 -17.07
CA SER A 9 6.18 51.02 -17.44
C SER A 9 5.49 49.85 -16.81
N ASP A 10 5.44 48.72 -17.52
CA ASP A 10 5.13 47.43 -16.97
C ASP A 10 6.41 46.93 -16.27
N HIS A 11 6.33 46.57 -14.97
CA HIS A 11 7.53 46.26 -14.20
C HIS A 11 7.39 45.01 -13.32
N SER A 12 6.22 44.35 -13.33
CA SER A 12 5.96 43.15 -12.57
C SER A 12 5.33 42.08 -13.45
N PHE A 13 5.93 40.89 -13.49
CA PHE A 13 5.52 39.80 -14.35
C PHE A 13 5.38 38.50 -13.57
N THR A 14 4.49 37.65 -14.02
CA THR A 14 4.36 36.26 -13.56
C THR A 14 5.52 35.41 -14.07
N ALA A 15 5.62 34.18 -13.61
CA ALA A 15 6.65 33.25 -14.04
C ALA A 15 6.59 32.94 -15.55
N GLU A 16 5.42 33.01 -16.17
CA GLU A 16 5.27 32.81 -17.63
C GLU A 16 5.98 33.87 -18.47
N GLY A 17 6.30 35.01 -17.89
CA GLY A 17 6.88 36.11 -18.62
C GLY A 17 5.86 36.85 -19.49
N GLY A 18 6.29 37.30 -20.66
CA GLY A 18 5.42 38.01 -21.60
C GLY A 18 6.06 39.24 -22.20
N THR A 19 5.25 40.16 -22.72
CA THR A 19 5.68 41.42 -23.32
C THR A 19 5.30 42.58 -22.40
N GLY A 20 6.25 43.45 -22.12
CA GLY A 20 6.05 44.70 -21.42
C GLY A 20 6.28 45.92 -22.30
N THR A 21 5.77 47.06 -21.87
CA THR A 21 5.91 48.36 -22.51
C THR A 21 6.36 49.43 -21.54
N ALA A 22 7.10 50.41 -22.02
CA ALA A 22 7.39 51.62 -21.28
C ALA A 22 7.13 52.85 -22.18
N THR A 23 6.64 53.90 -21.57
CA THR A 23 6.44 55.21 -22.21
C THR A 23 7.37 56.23 -21.56
N LEU A 24 8.07 56.97 -22.40
CA LEU A 24 9.08 57.95 -21.98
C LEU A 24 8.65 59.37 -22.32
N SER A 25 9.23 60.35 -21.67
CA SER A 25 8.91 61.75 -21.92
C SER A 25 9.45 62.25 -23.27
N GLU A 26 10.45 61.57 -23.81
CA GLU A 26 11.22 62.01 -24.99
C GLU A 26 11.51 60.84 -25.93
N GLU A 27 11.69 61.17 -27.21
CA GLU A 27 12.14 60.24 -28.24
C GLU A 27 13.67 60.18 -28.36
N GLY A 28 14.20 59.30 -29.21
CA GLY A 28 15.62 59.22 -29.56
C GLY A 28 16.50 58.69 -28.45
N PHE A 29 16.01 57.78 -27.65
CA PHE A 29 16.75 57.05 -26.60
C PHE A 29 17.22 55.68 -27.08
N SER A 30 18.20 55.17 -26.44
CA SER A 30 18.62 53.76 -26.54
C SER A 30 18.27 53.02 -25.25
N ALA A 31 18.03 51.69 -25.35
CA ALA A 31 17.74 50.82 -24.22
C ALA A 31 18.67 49.60 -24.24
N LYS A 32 19.09 49.15 -23.03
CA LYS A 32 19.89 47.96 -22.84
C LYS A 32 19.41 47.23 -21.58
N SER A 33 19.32 45.90 -21.66
CA SER A 33 19.06 45.03 -20.50
C SER A 33 20.36 44.59 -19.84
N ASP A 34 20.35 44.40 -18.54
CA ASP A 34 21.44 43.79 -17.76
C ASP A 34 21.26 42.27 -17.54
N ALA A 35 20.24 41.67 -18.15
CA ALA A 35 19.97 40.23 -18.03
C ALA A 35 19.51 39.63 -19.37
N GLU A 36 19.93 38.40 -19.64
CA GLU A 36 19.60 37.67 -20.88
C GLU A 36 18.10 37.36 -21.00
N TRP A 37 17.41 37.13 -19.90
CA TRP A 37 16.00 36.79 -19.85
C TRP A 37 15.07 38.01 -20.09
N LEU A 38 15.61 39.24 -20.09
CA LEU A 38 14.92 40.49 -20.35
C LEU A 38 15.47 41.08 -21.65
N GLN A 39 14.73 40.93 -22.73
CA GLN A 39 15.17 41.37 -24.07
C GLN A 39 14.52 42.68 -24.47
N VAL A 40 15.34 43.60 -24.88
CA VAL A 40 14.88 44.87 -25.47
C VAL A 40 14.28 44.60 -26.85
N GLY A 41 13.05 45.03 -27.04
CA GLY A 41 12.33 44.96 -28.31
C GLY A 41 12.40 46.25 -29.12
N ALA A 42 11.35 46.54 -29.87
CA ALA A 42 11.29 47.74 -30.72
C ALA A 42 11.11 49.01 -29.89
N THR A 43 11.78 50.07 -30.36
CA THR A 43 11.52 51.46 -29.95
C THR A 43 10.74 52.16 -31.05
N SER A 44 9.66 52.83 -30.71
CA SER A 44 8.86 53.59 -31.65
C SER A 44 8.43 54.89 -30.98
N SER A 45 8.89 56.04 -31.53
CA SER A 45 8.71 57.35 -30.91
C SER A 45 9.20 57.35 -29.43
N ASN A 46 8.33 57.62 -28.49
CA ASN A 46 8.62 57.62 -27.05
C ASN A 46 8.25 56.29 -26.34
N LYS A 47 8.00 55.21 -27.09
CA LYS A 47 7.63 53.87 -26.53
C LYS A 47 8.75 52.88 -26.72
N LEU A 48 8.94 52.06 -25.70
CA LEU A 48 9.81 50.90 -25.68
C LEU A 48 8.97 49.63 -25.44
N THR A 49 9.20 48.60 -26.25
CA THR A 49 8.72 47.25 -25.94
C THR A 49 9.88 46.39 -25.45
N TYR A 50 9.58 45.42 -24.61
CA TYR A 50 10.56 44.42 -24.13
C TYR A 50 9.88 43.09 -23.82
N THR A 51 10.63 42.02 -23.91
CA THR A 51 10.14 40.65 -23.72
C THR A 51 10.84 40.01 -22.53
N ILE A 52 10.05 39.36 -21.72
CA ILE A 52 10.48 38.65 -20.53
C ILE A 52 10.33 37.14 -20.80
N ALA A 53 11.44 36.42 -20.79
CA ALA A 53 11.44 34.95 -20.94
C ALA A 53 10.82 34.28 -19.72
N PRO A 54 10.21 33.07 -19.84
CA PRO A 54 9.70 32.32 -18.73
C PRO A 54 10.74 32.07 -17.62
N ASN A 55 10.29 32.12 -16.36
CA ASN A 55 11.11 31.80 -15.18
C ASN A 55 10.66 30.46 -14.57
N PRO A 56 11.27 29.33 -14.95
CA PRO A 56 10.91 28.02 -14.46
C PRO A 56 11.40 27.75 -13.03
N GLU A 57 12.29 28.62 -12.50
CA GLU A 57 12.82 28.51 -11.16
C GLU A 57 11.82 29.02 -10.11
N GLY A 58 11.93 28.53 -8.86
CA GLY A 58 11.05 28.95 -7.79
C GLY A 58 11.31 30.36 -7.26
N ASP A 59 12.48 30.91 -7.55
CA ASP A 59 12.89 32.21 -7.02
C ASP A 59 12.45 33.36 -7.91
N THR A 60 12.03 34.47 -7.29
CA THR A 60 11.79 35.74 -7.94
C THR A 60 13.11 36.32 -8.43
N ARG A 61 13.14 36.84 -9.66
CA ARG A 61 14.31 37.48 -10.26
C ARG A 61 14.04 38.92 -10.64
N THR A 62 15.08 39.73 -10.65
CA THR A 62 15.02 41.16 -10.98
C THR A 62 16.12 41.51 -11.95
N ALA A 63 15.79 42.34 -12.95
CA ALA A 63 16.73 42.90 -13.89
C ALA A 63 16.37 44.35 -14.22
N ASN A 64 17.26 45.06 -14.87
CA ASN A 64 17.08 46.46 -15.21
C ASN A 64 17.16 46.72 -16.73
N LEU A 65 16.28 47.56 -17.21
CA LEU A 65 16.39 48.24 -18.48
C LEU A 65 17.11 49.56 -18.23
N LEU A 66 18.28 49.72 -18.83
CA LEU A 66 19.07 50.95 -18.78
C LEU A 66 18.74 51.78 -20.04
N LEU A 67 18.18 52.95 -19.83
CA LEU A 67 17.74 53.86 -20.89
C LEU A 67 18.72 55.03 -20.94
N THR A 68 19.16 55.39 -22.13
CA THR A 68 20.12 56.47 -22.32
C THR A 68 19.67 57.39 -23.45
N ARG A 69 19.69 58.72 -23.17
CA ARG A 69 19.43 59.78 -24.16
C ARG A 69 20.44 60.91 -23.94
N GLY A 70 21.46 60.95 -24.81
CA GLY A 70 22.61 61.80 -24.60
C GLY A 70 23.34 61.46 -23.30
N GLU A 71 23.49 62.44 -22.41
CA GLU A 71 24.08 62.21 -21.08
C GLU A 71 23.06 61.76 -20.01
N GLN A 72 21.77 61.85 -20.31
CA GLN A 72 20.71 61.51 -19.37
C GLN A 72 20.48 59.99 -19.35
N LYS A 73 20.37 59.45 -18.15
CA LYS A 73 20.15 57.99 -17.92
C LYS A 73 18.92 57.78 -17.05
N GLN A 74 18.19 56.76 -17.38
CA GLN A 74 17.06 56.27 -16.61
C GLN A 74 17.18 54.75 -16.43
N ARG A 75 16.52 54.21 -15.42
CA ARG A 75 16.47 52.76 -15.13
C ARG A 75 15.04 52.37 -14.86
N ILE A 76 14.61 51.28 -15.48
CA ILE A 76 13.36 50.56 -15.13
C ILE A 76 13.76 49.24 -14.53
N SER A 77 13.39 48.99 -13.29
CA SER A 77 13.61 47.70 -12.63
C SER A 77 12.43 46.79 -12.93
N ILE A 78 12.70 45.62 -13.48
CA ILE A 78 11.71 44.61 -13.85
C ILE A 78 11.83 43.47 -12.88
N THR A 79 10.73 43.10 -12.23
CA THR A 79 10.64 41.96 -11.29
C THR A 79 9.77 40.87 -11.91
N GLN A 80 10.25 39.66 -11.92
CA GLN A 80 9.51 38.49 -12.37
C GLN A 80 9.41 37.44 -11.25
N LEU A 81 8.20 37.00 -10.95
CA LEU A 81 7.95 35.93 -10.00
C LEU A 81 8.54 34.59 -10.48
N GLY A 82 8.91 33.74 -9.53
CA GLY A 82 9.28 32.35 -9.81
C GLY A 82 8.08 31.47 -10.09
N ALA A 83 8.31 30.34 -10.75
CA ALA A 83 7.32 29.30 -10.92
C ALA A 83 7.03 28.61 -9.59
N TYR A 84 5.83 28.07 -9.45
CA TYR A 84 5.47 27.21 -8.34
C TYR A 84 4.61 26.05 -8.83
N ALA A 85 4.66 24.93 -8.13
CA ALA A 85 3.82 23.79 -8.42
C ALA A 85 3.63 22.94 -7.17
N TYR A 86 2.44 22.40 -7.00
CA TYR A 86 2.13 21.41 -5.97
C TYR A 86 0.87 20.62 -6.35
N ILE A 87 0.70 19.46 -5.72
CA ILE A 87 -0.51 18.66 -5.84
C ILE A 87 -1.41 18.99 -4.64
N ALA A 88 -2.58 19.56 -4.92
CA ALA A 88 -3.50 19.97 -3.88
C ALA A 88 -4.13 18.75 -3.18
N GLY A 89 -4.07 18.73 -1.83
CA GLY A 89 -4.66 17.66 -1.04
C GLY A 89 -3.99 16.30 -1.20
N LEU A 90 -2.69 16.26 -1.60
CA LEU A 90 -1.95 15.02 -1.75
C LEU A 90 -1.93 14.23 -0.44
N LYS A 91 -2.32 12.96 -0.53
CA LYS A 91 -2.23 11.99 0.58
C LYS A 91 -0.95 11.16 0.44
N ALA A 92 -0.43 10.68 1.56
CA ALA A 92 0.72 9.78 1.56
C ALA A 92 0.38 8.43 0.90
N SER A 93 -0.89 8.01 0.95
CA SER A 93 -1.37 6.78 0.32
C SER A 93 -2.78 6.91 -0.22
N TYR A 94 -3.04 6.16 -1.28
CA TYR A 94 -4.35 6.00 -1.91
C TYR A 94 -4.71 4.52 -1.99
N GLU A 95 -5.90 4.18 -1.51
CA GLU A 95 -6.48 2.86 -1.70
C GLU A 95 -7.32 2.87 -2.96
N VAL A 96 -7.03 1.95 -3.88
CA VAL A 96 -7.72 1.82 -5.16
C VAL A 96 -8.74 0.69 -5.04
N PRO A 97 -9.98 0.87 -5.53
CA PRO A 97 -10.96 -0.21 -5.57
C PRO A 97 -10.46 -1.45 -6.32
N ARG A 98 -10.87 -2.63 -5.89
CA ARG A 98 -10.53 -3.90 -6.56
C ARG A 98 -10.87 -3.91 -8.04
N ALA A 99 -12.00 -3.33 -8.42
CA ALA A 99 -12.44 -3.23 -9.82
C ALA A 99 -11.55 -2.31 -10.68
N GLY A 100 -10.55 -1.68 -10.08
CA GLY A 100 -9.79 -0.62 -10.73
C GLY A 100 -10.50 0.71 -10.64
N GLY A 101 -10.00 1.67 -11.41
CA GLY A 101 -10.58 2.99 -11.51
C GLY A 101 -9.55 4.11 -11.42
N ASP A 102 -10.04 5.33 -11.46
CA ASP A 102 -9.23 6.53 -11.54
C ASP A 102 -9.02 7.18 -10.17
N ILE A 103 -7.80 7.66 -9.95
CA ILE A 103 -7.45 8.56 -8.86
C ILE A 103 -7.01 9.87 -9.49
N GLU A 104 -7.72 10.93 -9.20
CA GLU A 104 -7.44 12.26 -9.70
C GLU A 104 -6.65 13.06 -8.66
N LEU A 105 -5.54 13.65 -9.07
CA LEU A 105 -4.68 14.49 -8.25
C LEU A 105 -4.68 15.90 -8.83
N PRO A 106 -5.41 16.86 -8.23
CA PRO A 106 -5.45 18.24 -8.72
C PRO A 106 -4.09 18.90 -8.60
N ILE A 107 -3.63 19.53 -9.70
CA ILE A 107 -2.38 20.28 -9.75
C ILE A 107 -2.69 21.77 -9.64
N LYS A 108 -1.85 22.47 -8.89
CA LYS A 108 -1.85 23.93 -8.79
C LYS A 108 -0.46 24.46 -9.11
N GLY A 109 -0.39 25.53 -9.88
CA GLY A 109 0.89 26.15 -10.18
C GLY A 109 1.00 26.67 -11.61
N THR A 110 2.22 26.98 -12.01
CA THR A 110 2.62 27.48 -13.33
C THR A 110 2.82 26.31 -14.29
N MET A 111 1.75 25.54 -14.53
CA MET A 111 1.81 24.23 -15.22
C MET A 111 2.13 24.29 -16.71
N SER A 112 1.98 25.45 -17.35
CA SER A 112 2.38 25.64 -18.75
C SER A 112 3.87 25.39 -19.01
N MET A 113 4.70 25.46 -17.96
CA MET A 113 6.16 25.33 -18.05
C MET A 113 6.70 24.04 -17.41
N LEU A 114 5.87 23.27 -16.68
CA LEU A 114 6.31 22.13 -15.89
C LEU A 114 5.68 20.82 -16.38
N GLU A 115 6.50 19.98 -17.01
CA GLU A 115 6.07 18.65 -17.42
C GLU A 115 6.16 17.66 -16.22
N PRO A 116 5.05 17.02 -15.86
CA PRO A 116 5.04 16.00 -14.83
C PRO A 116 5.86 14.79 -15.27
N LYS A 117 6.69 14.27 -14.34
CA LYS A 117 7.37 12.98 -14.47
C LYS A 117 6.87 12.04 -13.40
N VAL A 118 6.64 10.79 -13.78
CA VAL A 118 6.22 9.74 -12.89
C VAL A 118 7.23 8.60 -12.98
N GLU A 119 7.85 8.28 -11.85
CA GLU A 119 8.86 7.22 -11.72
C GLU A 119 8.28 6.06 -10.92
N ASN A 120 8.80 4.84 -11.14
CA ASN A 120 8.39 3.61 -10.45
C ASN A 120 6.90 3.26 -10.65
N LEU A 121 6.35 3.58 -11.82
CA LEU A 121 4.98 3.24 -12.17
C LEU A 121 4.88 1.74 -12.44
N PRO A 122 4.06 0.98 -11.67
CA PRO A 122 3.89 -0.45 -11.90
C PRO A 122 3.03 -0.71 -13.13
N THR A 123 3.07 -1.92 -13.68
CA THR A 123 2.32 -2.30 -14.90
C THR A 123 0.80 -2.21 -14.76
N TRP A 124 0.29 -2.30 -13.53
CA TRP A 124 -1.14 -2.24 -13.25
C TRP A 124 -1.70 -0.82 -13.05
N LEU A 125 -0.82 0.19 -13.08
CA LEU A 125 -1.19 1.59 -12.92
C LEU A 125 -0.73 2.37 -14.15
N THR A 126 -1.62 3.10 -14.78
CA THR A 126 -1.29 4.02 -15.87
C THR A 126 -1.44 5.45 -15.41
N PHE A 127 -0.83 6.37 -16.15
CA PHE A 127 -0.81 7.78 -15.82
C PHE A 127 -1.08 8.63 -17.05
N LYS A 128 -1.89 9.66 -16.89
CA LYS A 128 -2.06 10.75 -17.87
C LYS A 128 -2.14 12.10 -17.18
N LYS A 129 -1.69 13.15 -17.87
CA LYS A 129 -1.87 14.56 -17.49
C LYS A 129 -3.07 15.12 -18.23
N GLU A 130 -3.93 15.80 -17.53
CA GLU A 130 -4.91 16.73 -18.06
C GLU A 130 -4.54 18.17 -17.67
N ALA A 131 -5.34 19.18 -18.07
CA ALA A 131 -4.97 20.58 -17.91
C ALA A 131 -4.60 20.97 -16.46
N ASP A 132 -5.38 20.53 -15.49
CA ASP A 132 -5.27 20.90 -14.08
C ASP A 132 -5.18 19.72 -13.12
N LYS A 133 -4.98 18.50 -13.64
CA LYS A 133 -4.90 17.27 -12.82
C LYS A 133 -4.02 16.19 -13.44
N LEU A 134 -3.51 15.33 -12.59
CA LEU A 134 -2.93 14.05 -12.95
C LEU A 134 -3.96 12.95 -12.67
N ILE A 135 -4.12 12.02 -13.59
CA ILE A 135 -5.04 10.91 -13.46
C ILE A 135 -4.23 9.62 -13.46
N PHE A 136 -4.33 8.87 -12.38
CA PHE A 136 -3.79 7.53 -12.26
C PHE A 136 -4.93 6.53 -12.41
N THR A 137 -4.88 5.71 -13.45
CA THR A 137 -5.89 4.68 -13.71
C THR A 137 -5.32 3.31 -13.34
N ALA A 138 -5.95 2.65 -12.38
CA ALA A 138 -5.58 1.30 -11.97
C ALA A 138 -6.40 0.26 -12.74
N ALA A 139 -5.74 -0.80 -13.17
CA ALA A 139 -6.40 -1.97 -13.74
C ALA A 139 -7.19 -2.75 -12.66
N PRO A 140 -8.23 -3.52 -13.03
CA PRO A 140 -8.85 -4.47 -12.12
C PRO A 140 -7.81 -5.42 -11.52
N MET A 141 -7.99 -5.78 -10.26
CA MET A 141 -7.08 -6.67 -9.55
C MET A 141 -7.56 -8.12 -9.60
N THR A 142 -6.68 -9.02 -10.01
CA THR A 142 -6.89 -10.49 -9.98
C THR A 142 -6.21 -11.16 -8.78
N GLU A 143 -5.30 -10.43 -8.14
CA GLU A 143 -4.54 -10.86 -6.96
C GLU A 143 -5.27 -10.47 -5.66
N VAL A 144 -4.69 -10.79 -4.52
CA VAL A 144 -5.24 -10.46 -3.20
C VAL A 144 -4.84 -9.08 -2.72
N TYR A 145 -3.61 -8.70 -3.02
CA TYR A 145 -3.01 -7.45 -2.60
C TYR A 145 -1.88 -7.05 -3.53
N ARG A 146 -1.83 -5.79 -3.85
CA ARG A 146 -0.67 -5.19 -4.52
C ARG A 146 -0.47 -3.76 -4.05
N GLU A 147 0.77 -3.32 -4.06
CA GLU A 147 1.14 -1.96 -3.73
C GLU A 147 2.29 -1.46 -4.60
N ALA A 148 2.39 -0.16 -4.72
CA ALA A 148 3.52 0.49 -5.36
C ALA A 148 3.80 1.85 -4.71
N MET A 149 5.08 2.21 -4.62
CA MET A 149 5.53 3.57 -4.32
C MET A 149 5.84 4.27 -5.64
N VAL A 150 5.07 5.26 -5.98
CA VAL A 150 5.21 6.05 -7.21
C VAL A 150 5.78 7.41 -6.85
N THR A 151 6.79 7.87 -7.56
CA THR A 151 7.36 9.20 -7.36
C THR A 151 6.84 10.15 -8.43
N ILE A 152 6.23 11.25 -8.01
CA ILE A 152 5.69 12.30 -8.87
C ILE A 152 6.57 13.52 -8.75
N SER A 153 7.04 14.06 -9.87
CA SER A 153 7.82 15.28 -9.94
C SER A 153 7.13 16.29 -10.88
N LEU A 154 7.15 17.56 -10.51
CA LEU A 154 6.70 18.69 -11.34
C LEU A 154 7.90 19.62 -11.53
N GLY A 155 8.66 19.41 -12.58
CA GLY A 155 9.95 20.07 -12.78
C GLY A 155 10.92 19.79 -11.63
N ALA A 156 11.76 20.77 -11.29
CA ALA A 156 12.66 20.74 -10.14
C ALA A 156 11.98 21.18 -8.83
N LEU A 157 10.79 21.79 -8.91
CA LEU A 157 10.16 22.47 -7.78
C LEU A 157 9.36 21.56 -6.85
N TYR A 158 8.93 20.42 -7.33
CA TYR A 158 8.10 19.50 -6.56
C TYR A 158 8.46 18.05 -6.84
N LYS A 159 8.70 17.31 -5.77
CA LYS A 159 8.93 15.86 -5.84
C LYS A 159 8.37 15.19 -4.59
N GLN A 160 7.44 14.25 -4.78
CA GLN A 160 6.79 13.49 -3.70
C GLN A 160 6.62 12.05 -4.08
N ALA A 161 6.80 11.16 -3.09
CA ALA A 161 6.49 9.75 -3.19
C ALA A 161 5.08 9.50 -2.65
N VAL A 162 4.29 8.71 -3.38
CA VAL A 162 2.90 8.38 -3.06
C VAL A 162 2.73 6.88 -3.13
N LYS A 163 2.11 6.31 -2.13
CA LYS A 163 1.80 4.89 -2.08
C LYS A 163 0.42 4.64 -2.70
N PHE A 164 0.34 3.72 -3.65
CA PHE A 164 -0.92 3.18 -4.16
C PHE A 164 -1.07 1.75 -3.65
N THR A 165 -2.22 1.44 -3.08
CA THR A 165 -2.55 0.10 -2.59
C THR A 165 -3.84 -0.35 -3.22
N GLN A 166 -3.93 -1.61 -3.57
CA GLN A 166 -5.16 -2.23 -4.03
C GLN A 166 -5.30 -3.58 -3.33
N SER A 167 -6.40 -3.77 -2.62
CA SER A 167 -6.63 -4.95 -1.81
C SER A 167 -7.99 -5.58 -2.14
N TYR A 168 -8.09 -6.88 -1.89
CA TYR A 168 -9.37 -7.57 -2.03
C TYR A 168 -10.38 -7.16 -0.95
N GLY A 169 -9.89 -6.57 0.14
CA GLY A 169 -10.67 -6.29 1.34
C GLY A 169 -10.83 -7.54 2.22
N ALA A 170 -11.77 -7.51 3.14
CA ALA A 170 -12.13 -8.67 3.96
C ALA A 170 -12.82 -9.73 3.10
N LEU A 171 -12.36 -10.99 3.20
CA LEU A 171 -12.97 -12.10 2.45
C LEU A 171 -14.40 -12.40 2.91
N GLY A 172 -14.67 -12.24 4.20
CA GLY A 172 -15.95 -12.57 4.80
C GLY A 172 -16.20 -14.07 4.95
N TYR A 173 -17.09 -14.41 5.86
CA TYR A 173 -17.42 -15.80 6.17
C TYR A 173 -18.02 -16.56 4.98
N ASP A 174 -18.87 -15.88 4.17
CA ASP A 174 -19.51 -16.52 3.01
C ASP A 174 -18.52 -16.95 1.94
N PHE A 175 -17.46 -16.16 1.77
CA PHE A 175 -16.40 -16.50 0.84
C PHE A 175 -15.55 -17.67 1.36
N LEU A 176 -15.33 -17.76 2.68
CA LEU A 176 -14.45 -18.75 3.30
C LEU A 176 -15.10 -20.12 3.44
N VAL A 177 -16.43 -20.24 3.49
CA VAL A 177 -17.10 -21.55 3.57
C VAL A 177 -16.89 -22.36 2.31
N GLY A 178 -16.84 -23.69 2.45
CA GLY A 178 -16.68 -24.62 1.36
C GLY A 178 -15.65 -25.70 1.60
N LYS A 179 -15.34 -26.44 0.54
CA LYS A 179 -14.40 -27.56 0.56
C LYS A 179 -12.97 -27.09 0.40
N TYR A 180 -12.09 -27.70 1.17
CA TYR A 180 -10.65 -27.43 1.17
C TYR A 180 -9.85 -28.72 1.06
N ARG A 181 -8.68 -28.63 0.45
CA ARG A 181 -7.64 -29.64 0.52
C ARG A 181 -6.70 -29.30 1.67
N MET A 182 -6.65 -30.17 2.68
CA MET A 182 -5.69 -30.07 3.77
C MET A 182 -4.45 -30.84 3.41
N GLN A 183 -3.31 -30.22 3.47
CA GLN A 183 -2.00 -30.83 3.24
C GLN A 183 -1.06 -30.53 4.39
N GLY A 184 -0.23 -31.51 4.76
CA GLY A 184 0.73 -31.41 5.86
C GLY A 184 1.44 -32.74 6.10
N ILE A 185 2.10 -32.84 7.25
CA ILE A 185 2.86 -34.04 7.64
C ILE A 185 2.20 -34.68 8.86
N ARG A 186 1.88 -35.97 8.77
CA ARG A 186 1.34 -36.72 9.89
C ARG A 186 2.44 -37.07 10.87
N PHE A 187 2.18 -36.82 12.15
CA PHE A 187 3.06 -37.27 13.22
C PHE A 187 3.13 -38.81 13.29
N TYR A 188 4.28 -39.39 13.62
CA TYR A 188 4.63 -40.81 13.75
C TYR A 188 4.77 -41.66 12.47
N LYS A 189 4.36 -41.17 11.29
CA LYS A 189 4.41 -42.04 10.12
C LYS A 189 5.24 -41.51 8.98
N ASP A 190 5.83 -40.31 9.12
CA ASP A 190 6.44 -39.55 7.99
C ASP A 190 5.57 -39.55 6.73
N ALA A 191 4.27 -39.72 6.94
CA ALA A 191 3.29 -39.82 5.88
C ALA A 191 2.68 -38.43 5.63
N ASN A 192 2.55 -38.09 4.39
CA ASN A 192 1.84 -36.88 4.01
C ASN A 192 0.37 -36.97 4.41
N VAL A 193 -0.15 -35.90 4.97
CA VAL A 193 -1.59 -35.66 5.07
C VAL A 193 -2.02 -34.98 3.79
N ASP A 194 -2.98 -35.57 3.10
CA ASP A 194 -3.62 -35.01 1.92
C ASP A 194 -5.07 -35.48 1.93
N MET A 195 -5.97 -34.60 2.36
CA MET A 195 -7.36 -34.97 2.58
C MET A 195 -8.31 -33.80 2.30
N GLU A 196 -9.55 -34.12 2.01
CA GLU A 196 -10.63 -33.14 1.90
C GLU A 196 -11.18 -32.82 3.30
N VAL A 197 -11.33 -31.54 3.58
CA VAL A 197 -11.98 -30.98 4.76
C VAL A 197 -12.96 -29.90 4.34
N GLU A 198 -13.81 -29.44 5.23
CA GLU A 198 -14.82 -28.43 4.94
C GLU A 198 -14.81 -27.33 5.99
N LEU A 199 -14.89 -26.08 5.57
CA LEU A 199 -15.18 -24.94 6.44
C LEU A 199 -16.67 -24.61 6.32
N VAL A 200 -17.35 -24.59 7.47
CA VAL A 200 -18.76 -24.20 7.57
C VAL A 200 -18.91 -23.08 8.60
N LYS A 201 -19.98 -22.28 8.51
CA LYS A 201 -20.30 -21.32 9.57
C LYS A 201 -20.75 -22.04 10.84
N SER A 202 -20.38 -21.50 11.99
CA SER A 202 -20.99 -21.90 13.27
C SER A 202 -22.48 -21.53 13.29
N PRO A 203 -23.30 -22.21 14.11
CA PRO A 203 -24.74 -21.93 14.20
C PRO A 203 -25.09 -20.47 14.54
N ASP A 204 -24.23 -19.79 15.29
CA ASP A 204 -24.36 -18.38 15.64
C ASP A 204 -23.76 -17.41 14.57
N GLY A 205 -23.18 -17.96 13.50
CA GLY A 205 -22.56 -17.20 12.41
C GLY A 205 -21.29 -16.44 12.75
N LYS A 206 -20.75 -16.60 13.97
CA LYS A 206 -19.61 -15.80 14.46
C LYS A 206 -18.24 -16.45 14.27
N LYS A 207 -18.21 -17.75 13.97
CA LYS A 207 -16.99 -18.53 13.75
C LYS A 207 -17.09 -19.40 12.50
N LEU A 208 -15.99 -19.94 12.08
CA LEU A 208 -15.91 -21.04 11.14
C LEU A 208 -15.68 -22.35 11.92
N ILE A 209 -16.14 -23.46 11.38
CA ILE A 209 -15.90 -24.79 11.92
C ILE A 209 -15.21 -25.59 10.83
N LEU A 210 -14.02 -26.11 11.12
CA LEU A 210 -13.31 -27.05 10.25
C LEU A 210 -13.80 -28.47 10.53
N LYS A 211 -14.43 -29.07 9.55
CA LYS A 211 -14.99 -30.42 9.57
C LYS A 211 -14.17 -31.38 8.73
N GLY A 212 -14.34 -32.67 8.97
CA GLY A 212 -13.64 -33.74 8.23
C GLY A 212 -12.44 -34.31 8.97
N LEU A 213 -12.14 -33.84 10.17
CA LEU A 213 -11.15 -34.42 11.07
C LEU A 213 -11.82 -35.36 12.09
N SER A 214 -11.05 -35.90 13.05
CA SER A 214 -11.60 -36.70 14.17
C SER A 214 -12.53 -35.89 15.08
N ALA A 215 -12.51 -34.58 15.01
CA ALA A 215 -13.41 -33.67 15.70
C ALA A 215 -13.59 -32.38 14.90
N ASP A 216 -14.69 -31.69 15.16
CA ASP A 216 -14.98 -30.35 14.60
C ASP A 216 -14.13 -29.31 15.31
N LEU A 217 -13.38 -28.49 14.58
CA LEU A 217 -12.49 -27.47 15.12
C LEU A 217 -13.04 -26.07 14.87
N PRO A 218 -13.37 -25.29 15.92
CA PRO A 218 -13.77 -23.92 15.74
C PRO A 218 -12.57 -23.04 15.39
N LEU A 219 -12.72 -22.22 14.35
CA LEU A 219 -11.76 -21.23 13.89
C LEU A 219 -12.36 -19.83 13.99
N GLU A 220 -11.58 -18.89 14.50
CA GLU A 220 -11.92 -17.47 14.43
C GLU A 220 -11.34 -16.87 13.14
N TYR A 221 -12.09 -15.99 12.52
CA TYR A 221 -11.64 -15.24 11.34
C TYR A 221 -11.35 -13.80 11.72
N ASP A 222 -10.13 -13.36 11.44
CA ASP A 222 -9.73 -11.95 11.52
C ASP A 222 -9.88 -11.29 10.15
N ALA A 223 -10.86 -10.40 10.04
CA ALA A 223 -11.16 -9.67 8.81
C ALA A 223 -10.10 -8.60 8.45
N VAL A 224 -9.28 -8.16 9.40
CA VAL A 224 -8.23 -7.16 9.16
C VAL A 224 -7.04 -7.80 8.46
N THR A 225 -6.62 -8.95 8.94
CA THR A 225 -5.46 -9.69 8.41
C THR A 225 -5.86 -10.78 7.41
N ASN A 226 -7.15 -11.06 7.25
CA ASN A 226 -7.68 -12.20 6.51
C ASN A 226 -7.07 -13.54 6.97
N SER A 227 -6.93 -13.72 8.26
CA SER A 227 -6.34 -14.92 8.86
C SER A 227 -7.35 -15.78 9.59
N LEU A 228 -7.04 -17.07 9.70
CA LEU A 228 -7.81 -18.04 10.47
C LEU A 228 -7.05 -18.37 11.76
N LYS A 229 -7.69 -18.24 12.91
CA LYS A 229 -7.10 -18.46 14.20
C LYS A 229 -7.69 -19.70 14.88
N LEU A 230 -6.84 -20.64 15.23
CA LEU A 230 -7.16 -21.79 16.05
C LEU A 230 -6.59 -21.60 17.45
N THR A 231 -7.41 -21.69 18.47
CA THR A 231 -6.98 -21.61 19.87
C THR A 231 -6.75 -23.03 20.41
N TYR A 232 -5.62 -23.24 21.08
CA TYR A 232 -5.31 -24.49 21.77
C TYR A 232 -6.05 -24.60 23.10
N GLY A 233 -6.22 -25.83 23.59
CA GLY A 233 -6.94 -26.09 24.85
C GLY A 233 -8.46 -26.07 24.70
N LEU A 234 -8.98 -25.95 23.49
CA LEU A 234 -10.41 -26.00 23.26
C LEU A 234 -10.96 -27.43 23.32
N LEU A 235 -12.15 -27.55 23.91
CA LEU A 235 -12.94 -28.78 23.83
C LEU A 235 -13.44 -28.92 22.38
N ALA A 236 -12.92 -29.90 21.66
CA ALA A 236 -13.23 -30.07 20.23
C ALA A 236 -14.64 -30.69 20.04
N SER A 237 -14.99 -31.75 20.81
CA SER A 237 -16.36 -32.26 20.80
C SER A 237 -16.66 -33.14 22.05
N LYS A 238 -17.95 -33.28 22.33
CA LYS A 238 -18.51 -34.35 23.17
C LYS A 238 -19.34 -35.20 22.21
N GLY A 239 -19.01 -36.48 22.03
CA GLY A 239 -19.72 -37.27 21.05
C GLY A 239 -19.75 -38.78 21.36
N ALA A 240 -20.57 -39.51 20.62
CA ALA A 240 -20.68 -40.98 20.71
C ALA A 240 -19.32 -41.65 20.48
N GLY A 241 -18.95 -42.56 21.32
CA GLY A 241 -17.70 -43.31 21.26
C GLY A 241 -16.50 -42.65 21.96
N ILE A 242 -16.69 -41.52 22.67
CA ILE A 242 -15.72 -40.97 23.61
C ILE A 242 -16.00 -41.61 24.96
N PRO A 243 -14.99 -42.22 25.66
CA PRO A 243 -15.17 -42.82 26.99
C PRO A 243 -15.76 -41.82 27.98
N GLN A 244 -16.56 -42.33 28.90
CA GLN A 244 -17.16 -41.49 29.95
C GLN A 244 -16.06 -40.78 30.77
N GLY A 245 -16.21 -39.47 30.98
CA GLY A 245 -15.25 -38.63 31.68
C GLY A 245 -14.03 -38.19 30.85
N GLN A 246 -14.01 -38.52 29.56
CA GLN A 246 -12.98 -38.04 28.63
C GLN A 246 -13.55 -37.05 27.63
N PHE A 247 -12.66 -36.25 27.04
CA PHE A 247 -12.99 -35.18 26.13
C PHE A 247 -11.97 -35.12 25.01
N LEU A 248 -12.44 -34.82 23.78
CA LEU A 248 -11.53 -34.49 22.68
C LEU A 248 -11.08 -33.02 22.79
N CYS A 249 -9.80 -32.83 22.93
CA CYS A 249 -9.18 -31.52 23.05
C CYS A 249 -8.19 -31.29 21.93
N VAL A 250 -7.97 -30.01 21.60
CA VAL A 250 -6.94 -29.58 20.64
C VAL A 250 -5.74 -29.08 21.38
N ALA A 251 -4.56 -29.60 21.04
CA ALA A 251 -3.30 -29.09 21.54
C ALA A 251 -2.32 -28.81 20.44
N ALA A 252 -1.44 -27.88 20.71
CA ALA A 252 -0.22 -27.75 19.93
C ALA A 252 0.74 -28.91 20.24
N TRP A 253 1.48 -29.36 19.24
CA TRP A 253 2.55 -30.31 19.47
C TRP A 253 3.90 -29.82 18.95
N GLY A 254 4.94 -30.01 19.73
CA GLY A 254 6.31 -29.63 19.41
C GLY A 254 7.18 -30.84 19.18
N ALA A 255 8.15 -30.72 18.32
CA ALA A 255 9.14 -31.74 18.04
C ALA A 255 10.40 -31.50 18.87
N ASN A 256 10.42 -31.97 20.11
CA ASN A 256 11.69 -32.34 20.72
C ASN A 256 11.96 -33.80 20.37
N PHE A 257 12.72 -34.04 19.31
CA PHE A 257 13.08 -35.34 18.79
C PHE A 257 14.59 -35.51 18.73
N PRO A 258 15.10 -36.65 18.98
CA PRO A 258 14.54 -37.89 19.55
C PRO A 258 14.80 -37.98 21.04
N GLY A 259 13.95 -38.68 21.78
CA GLY A 259 14.31 -39.14 23.14
C GLY A 259 15.52 -40.07 23.08
N SER A 260 16.20 -40.22 24.23
CA SER A 260 17.40 -41.09 24.38
C SER A 260 17.16 -42.56 24.05
N ASP A 261 15.91 -42.96 23.88
CA ASP A 261 15.43 -44.30 23.51
C ASP A 261 15.04 -44.44 22.04
N GLY A 262 15.31 -43.41 21.23
CA GLY A 262 14.91 -43.32 19.80
C GLY A 262 13.40 -43.15 19.59
N LYS A 263 12.62 -42.97 20.64
CA LYS A 263 11.20 -42.70 20.56
C LYS A 263 10.95 -41.20 20.58
N ALA A 264 10.01 -40.78 19.76
CA ALA A 264 9.60 -39.39 19.71
C ALA A 264 8.82 -39.01 20.97
N ASN A 265 9.31 -38.04 21.72
CA ASN A 265 8.57 -37.45 22.82
C ASN A 265 7.64 -36.35 22.30
N LEU A 266 6.34 -36.59 22.44
CA LEU A 266 5.32 -35.61 22.09
C LEU A 266 5.10 -34.66 23.26
N SER A 267 5.44 -33.41 23.11
CA SER A 267 5.02 -32.38 24.05
C SER A 267 3.73 -31.74 23.55
N LEU A 268 2.67 -31.86 24.36
CA LEU A 268 1.37 -31.23 24.06
C LEU A 268 1.21 -29.96 24.88
N TYR A 269 0.78 -28.91 24.24
CA TYR A 269 0.53 -27.62 24.86
C TYR A 269 -0.95 -27.25 24.70
N ALA A 270 -1.64 -27.11 25.82
CA ALA A 270 -3.06 -26.84 25.89
C ALA A 270 -3.40 -25.34 25.93
N SER A 271 -2.43 -24.48 25.64
CA SER A 271 -2.65 -23.01 25.58
C SER A 271 -1.87 -22.39 24.44
N GLY A 272 -2.38 -21.30 23.91
CA GLY A 272 -1.80 -20.56 22.79
C GLY A 272 -2.63 -20.64 21.53
N THR A 273 -2.07 -20.18 20.42
CA THR A 273 -2.79 -20.05 19.14
C THR A 273 -1.97 -20.53 17.96
N CYS A 274 -2.67 -21.02 16.96
CA CYS A 274 -2.14 -21.32 15.63
C CYS A 274 -2.82 -20.40 14.61
N LEU A 275 -2.03 -19.65 13.88
CA LEU A 275 -2.50 -18.68 12.91
C LEU A 275 -2.37 -19.23 11.50
N GLY A 276 -3.48 -19.33 10.77
CA GLY A 276 -3.55 -19.61 9.35
C GLY A 276 -3.48 -18.33 8.58
N SER A 277 -2.29 -17.99 8.09
CA SER A 277 -2.08 -16.79 7.28
C SER A 277 -2.46 -17.05 5.84
N TRP A 278 -3.18 -16.12 5.23
CA TRP A 278 -3.56 -16.19 3.84
C TRP A 278 -2.34 -15.99 2.93
N ASP A 279 -2.14 -16.96 2.03
CA ASP A 279 -1.21 -16.79 0.91
C ASP A 279 -1.86 -15.86 -0.12
N LYS A 280 -1.30 -14.68 -0.27
CA LYS A 280 -1.84 -13.60 -1.12
C LYS A 280 -1.73 -13.89 -2.63
N ALA A 281 -1.28 -15.06 -3.04
CA ALA A 281 -1.03 -15.38 -4.45
C ALA A 281 -2.30 -15.69 -5.25
N SER A 282 -3.40 -16.12 -4.61
CA SER A 282 -4.64 -16.45 -5.32
C SER A 282 -5.88 -16.12 -4.51
N VAL A 283 -6.86 -15.53 -5.18
CA VAL A 283 -8.21 -15.28 -4.65
C VAL A 283 -9.16 -16.41 -5.00
N GLU A 284 -9.01 -17.03 -6.18
CA GLU A 284 -9.91 -18.09 -6.63
C GLU A 284 -9.78 -19.34 -5.78
N HIS A 285 -8.56 -19.66 -5.36
CA HIS A 285 -8.25 -20.79 -4.50
C HIS A 285 -7.44 -20.31 -3.28
N PRO A 286 -8.07 -19.63 -2.31
CA PRO A 286 -7.35 -19.10 -1.15
C PRO A 286 -6.68 -20.24 -0.38
N LYS A 287 -5.40 -20.03 -0.09
CA LYS A 287 -4.57 -20.94 0.69
C LYS A 287 -4.20 -20.32 2.03
N PHE A 288 -4.42 -21.05 3.10
CA PHE A 288 -4.01 -20.67 4.45
C PHE A 288 -2.89 -21.59 4.91
N THR A 289 -1.76 -21.01 5.30
CA THR A 289 -0.64 -21.76 5.88
C THR A 289 -0.62 -21.52 7.38
N PHE A 290 -0.66 -22.58 8.17
CA PHE A 290 -0.81 -22.53 9.62
C PHE A 290 0.53 -22.58 10.33
N LYS A 291 0.75 -21.65 11.28
CA LYS A 291 1.92 -21.60 12.16
C LYS A 291 1.49 -21.23 13.58
N SER A 292 2.14 -21.81 14.56
CA SER A 292 1.94 -21.43 15.97
C SER A 292 2.58 -20.06 16.25
N GLU A 293 2.00 -19.30 17.17
CA GLU A 293 2.42 -17.95 17.51
C GLU A 293 3.17 -17.87 18.86
N GLY A 294 3.92 -16.78 19.04
CA GLY A 294 4.59 -16.41 20.28
C GLY A 294 5.66 -17.41 20.73
N ASN A 295 5.66 -17.75 22.00
CA ASN A 295 6.62 -18.71 22.60
C ASN A 295 6.47 -20.12 22.04
N LEU A 296 5.44 -20.39 21.26
CA LEU A 296 5.14 -21.66 20.61
C LEU A 296 5.60 -21.71 19.15
N ALA A 297 6.40 -20.74 18.68
CA ALA A 297 6.86 -20.68 17.30
C ALA A 297 7.68 -21.90 16.84
N SER A 298 8.26 -22.65 17.78
CA SER A 298 8.91 -23.94 17.51
C SER A 298 7.94 -25.11 17.35
N ILE A 299 6.66 -24.89 17.62
CA ILE A 299 5.62 -25.92 17.54
C ILE A 299 5.14 -26.01 16.10
N ARG A 300 5.13 -27.21 15.55
CA ARG A 300 4.92 -27.45 14.13
C ARG A 300 3.48 -27.74 13.75
N GLY A 301 2.57 -28.02 14.72
CA GLY A 301 1.26 -28.43 14.30
C GLY A 301 0.21 -28.56 15.41
N ILE A 302 -0.89 -29.19 15.06
CA ILE A 302 -2.02 -29.47 15.95
C ILE A 302 -2.18 -30.96 16.17
N CYS A 303 -2.65 -31.32 17.36
CA CYS A 303 -3.04 -32.66 17.74
C CYS A 303 -4.43 -32.62 18.38
N ILE A 304 -5.33 -33.49 17.95
CA ILE A 304 -6.61 -33.75 18.60
C ILE A 304 -6.42 -35.00 19.44
N TYR A 305 -6.59 -34.90 20.74
CA TYR A 305 -6.32 -35.99 21.70
C TYR A 305 -7.44 -36.12 22.71
N LEU A 306 -7.47 -37.26 23.41
CA LEU A 306 -8.37 -37.51 24.53
C LEU A 306 -7.75 -36.98 25.82
N ALA A 307 -8.49 -36.13 26.55
CA ALA A 307 -8.09 -35.59 27.83
C ALA A 307 -9.04 -36.05 28.93
N ALA A 308 -8.51 -36.27 30.14
CA ALA A 308 -9.32 -36.66 31.29
C ALA A 308 -10.07 -35.47 31.92
N LYS A 309 -9.65 -34.25 31.67
CA LYS A 309 -10.31 -33.02 32.13
C LYS A 309 -10.89 -32.23 31.00
N GLN A 310 -12.00 -31.55 31.28
CA GLN A 310 -12.72 -30.76 30.29
C GLN A 310 -11.96 -29.54 29.79
N ASP A 311 -11.01 -29.02 30.57
CA ASP A 311 -10.17 -27.86 30.21
C ASP A 311 -8.95 -28.24 29.37
N GLY A 312 -8.75 -29.52 29.08
CA GLY A 312 -7.62 -29.97 28.27
C GLY A 312 -6.24 -29.85 28.95
N THR A 313 -6.18 -29.41 30.21
CA THR A 313 -4.90 -29.16 30.91
C THR A 313 -4.30 -30.40 31.54
N SER A 314 -5.04 -31.50 31.61
CA SER A 314 -4.58 -32.73 32.20
C SER A 314 -4.29 -33.77 31.13
N PHE A 315 -3.02 -34.09 30.98
CA PHE A 315 -2.53 -35.12 30.06
C PHE A 315 -2.43 -36.48 30.78
N THR A 316 -3.52 -37.12 31.04
CA THR A 316 -3.51 -38.56 31.24
C THR A 316 -3.69 -39.24 29.89
N GLY A 317 -2.85 -38.83 28.95
CA GLY A 317 -2.98 -39.29 27.57
C GLY A 317 -2.14 -40.54 27.37
N TYR A 318 -2.75 -41.67 27.43
CA TYR A 318 -2.22 -42.81 26.71
C TYR A 318 -2.56 -42.63 25.24
N TYR A 319 -1.55 -42.77 24.42
CA TYR A 319 -1.73 -43.02 23.01
C TYR A 319 -2.66 -44.21 22.85
N LEU A 320 -3.88 -43.98 22.47
CA LEU A 320 -4.75 -45.04 21.97
C LEU A 320 -4.35 -45.22 20.50
N GLU A 321 -3.45 -46.18 20.25
CA GLU A 321 -3.28 -46.70 18.91
C GLU A 321 -4.64 -47.04 18.36
N GLY A 322 -5.03 -46.37 17.32
CA GLY A 322 -6.03 -46.87 16.39
C GLY A 322 -7.23 -46.03 16.07
N SER A 323 -7.71 -45.05 16.83
CA SER A 323 -9.05 -44.67 16.43
C SER A 323 -9.48 -43.21 16.50
N LYS A 324 -8.84 -42.31 17.24
CA LYS A 324 -9.41 -40.95 17.33
C LYS A 324 -8.41 -39.80 17.52
N ILE A 325 -7.13 -40.09 17.39
CA ILE A 325 -6.10 -39.06 17.45
C ILE A 325 -5.76 -38.61 16.02
N PHE A 326 -5.99 -37.36 15.76
CA PHE A 326 -5.55 -36.71 14.51
C PHE A 326 -4.39 -35.79 14.84
N SER A 327 -3.31 -35.86 14.08
CA SER A 327 -2.21 -34.91 14.17
C SER A 327 -1.72 -34.50 12.80
N VAL A 328 -1.41 -33.21 12.66
CA VAL A 328 -0.83 -32.67 11.44
C VAL A 328 0.13 -31.54 11.77
N ALA A 329 1.29 -31.56 11.12
CA ALA A 329 2.30 -30.51 11.19
C ALA A 329 2.44 -29.79 9.86
N ASP A 330 2.96 -28.55 9.91
CA ASP A 330 3.28 -27.73 8.73
C ASP A 330 2.15 -27.77 7.69
N PHE A 331 0.93 -27.55 8.16
CA PHE A 331 -0.23 -27.78 7.33
C PHE A 331 -0.78 -26.52 6.66
N SER A 332 -1.46 -26.75 5.56
CA SER A 332 -2.18 -25.72 4.83
C SER A 332 -3.58 -26.19 4.46
N LEU A 333 -4.48 -25.22 4.29
CA LEU A 333 -5.81 -25.39 3.74
C LEU A 333 -5.88 -24.63 2.40
N THR A 334 -6.16 -25.32 1.30
CA THR A 334 -6.37 -24.70 0.00
C THR A 334 -7.81 -24.92 -0.45
N LYS A 335 -8.55 -23.84 -0.69
CA LYS A 335 -9.95 -23.91 -1.16
C LYS A 335 -10.00 -24.57 -2.54
N LYS A 336 -10.97 -25.47 -2.72
CA LYS A 336 -11.23 -26.14 -4.00
C LYS A 336 -12.13 -25.32 -4.91
#